data_df41f7510af37ba850861f9095fd64c6
#
_entry.id   df41f7510af37ba850861f9095fd64c6
#
_cell.length_a   1.000
_cell.length_b   1.000
_cell.length_c   1.000
_cell.angle_alpha   90.00
_cell.angle_beta   90.00
_cell.angle_gamma   90.00
#
_symmetry.space_group_name_H-M   'P 1'
#
loop_
_entity.id
_entity.type
_entity.pdbx_description
1 polymer ?
#
loop_
_entity_poly.entity_id
_entity_poly.type
_entity_poly.pdbx_seq_one_letter_code
_entity_poly.pdbx_strand_id
1 'polypeptide(L)'
;MMSNTIKIYIVFLVLLLAGVIYIDGVRPKPINWKPTFDLRHKIPFGLYVLDQEAPKLLKNHKINKVSKTTYEYFEPHYVYDTLVDNYSVNGSIMVISDTYSLDNASSKELFYFVAHGNSAFISAKDFPAIFN
;
A
#
# COMPACT_ATOMS: atom_id res chain seq x y z
N MET A 1 38.54 -42.79 -28.40
CA MET A 1 37.94 -41.98 -29.49
C MET A 1 36.41 -42.05 -29.36
N MET A 2 35.72 -40.96 -29.10
CA MET A 2 34.23 -40.96 -29.00
C MET A 2 33.60 -41.24 -30.35
N SER A 3 32.63 -42.16 -30.39
CA SER A 3 31.84 -42.43 -31.59
C SER A 3 31.15 -41.18 -32.13
N ASN A 4 31.05 -41.02 -33.44
CA ASN A 4 30.33 -39.88 -34.06
C ASN A 4 28.90 -39.78 -33.59
N THR A 5 28.26 -40.89 -33.31
CA THR A 5 26.90 -40.96 -32.75
C THR A 5 26.79 -40.25 -31.40
N ILE A 6 27.77 -40.49 -30.51
CA ILE A 6 27.80 -39.83 -29.18
C ILE A 6 27.97 -38.31 -29.33
N LYS A 7 28.81 -37.86 -30.25
CA LYS A 7 28.97 -36.39 -30.50
C LYS A 7 27.68 -35.74 -30.97
N ILE A 8 26.92 -36.40 -31.82
CA ILE A 8 25.61 -35.88 -32.30
C ILE A 8 24.63 -35.78 -31.14
N TYR A 9 24.55 -36.76 -30.25
CA TYR A 9 23.68 -36.68 -29.06
C TYR A 9 24.06 -35.55 -28.10
N ILE A 10 25.36 -35.33 -27.90
CA ILE A 10 25.85 -34.25 -27.06
C ILE A 10 25.47 -32.89 -27.64
N VAL A 11 25.66 -32.70 -28.95
CA VAL A 11 25.28 -31.44 -29.64
C VAL A 11 23.78 -31.21 -29.54
N PHE A 12 22.97 -32.25 -29.77
CA PHE A 12 21.51 -32.14 -29.65
C PHE A 12 21.09 -31.81 -28.21
N LEU A 13 21.70 -32.42 -27.20
CA LEU A 13 21.43 -32.14 -25.78
C LEU A 13 21.77 -30.69 -25.43
N VAL A 14 22.91 -30.17 -25.90
CA VAL A 14 23.31 -28.78 -25.65
C VAL A 14 22.34 -27.79 -26.30
N LEU A 15 21.91 -28.07 -27.55
CA LEU A 15 20.91 -27.25 -28.24
C LEU A 15 19.57 -27.25 -27.50
N LEU A 16 19.15 -28.38 -26.96
CA LEU A 16 17.92 -28.53 -26.20
C LEU A 16 17.97 -27.72 -24.90
N LEU A 17 19.08 -27.84 -24.16
CA LEU A 17 19.31 -27.04 -22.95
C LEU A 17 19.36 -25.54 -23.23
N ALA A 18 20.06 -25.13 -24.29
CA ALA A 18 20.10 -23.73 -24.71
C ALA A 18 18.69 -23.20 -25.07
N GLY A 19 17.88 -24.02 -25.73
CA GLY A 19 16.48 -23.69 -26.03
C GLY A 19 15.63 -23.47 -24.78
N VAL A 20 15.75 -24.35 -23.78
CA VAL A 20 15.04 -24.23 -22.49
C VAL A 20 15.43 -22.95 -21.75
N ILE A 21 16.74 -22.68 -21.67
CA ILE A 21 17.25 -21.45 -21.01
C ILE A 21 16.74 -20.19 -21.74
N TYR A 22 16.73 -20.22 -23.06
CA TYR A 22 16.22 -19.11 -23.87
C TYR A 22 14.73 -18.86 -23.60
N ILE A 23 13.92 -19.92 -23.60
CA ILE A 23 12.46 -19.83 -23.34
C ILE A 23 12.20 -19.29 -21.93
N ASP A 24 12.92 -19.77 -20.92
CA ASP A 24 12.77 -19.29 -19.54
C ASP A 24 13.20 -17.82 -19.38
N GLY A 25 14.21 -17.39 -20.11
CA GLY A 25 14.65 -15.98 -20.09
C GLY A 25 13.68 -15.01 -20.74
N VAL A 26 12.88 -15.47 -21.72
CA VAL A 26 11.91 -14.64 -22.45
C VAL A 26 10.54 -14.64 -21.78
N ARG A 27 10.26 -15.57 -20.89
CA ARG A 27 8.96 -15.62 -20.18
C ARG A 27 8.74 -14.36 -19.35
N PRO A 28 7.58 -13.72 -19.44
CA PRO A 28 7.24 -12.61 -18.56
C PRO A 28 7.24 -13.09 -17.11
N LYS A 29 7.85 -12.28 -16.23
CA LYS A 29 7.84 -12.60 -14.79
C LYS A 29 6.42 -12.69 -14.27
N PRO A 30 6.08 -13.69 -13.43
CA PRO A 30 4.76 -13.81 -12.87
C PRO A 30 4.41 -12.56 -12.06
N ILE A 31 3.15 -12.10 -12.21
CA ILE A 31 2.65 -10.95 -11.47
C ILE A 31 2.60 -11.33 -9.98
N ASN A 32 3.19 -10.48 -9.15
CA ASN A 32 3.12 -10.64 -7.70
C ASN A 32 1.79 -10.09 -7.17
N TRP A 33 0.89 -10.98 -6.78
CA TRP A 33 -0.43 -10.66 -6.23
C TRP A 33 -0.44 -10.50 -4.70
N LYS A 34 0.72 -10.48 -4.05
CA LYS A 34 0.79 -10.32 -2.60
C LYS A 34 0.27 -8.93 -2.21
N PRO A 35 -0.76 -8.82 -1.35
CA PRO A 35 -1.24 -7.53 -0.86
C PRO A 35 -0.17 -6.90 0.04
N THR A 36 0.26 -5.69 -0.31
CA THR A 36 1.26 -4.95 0.45
C THR A 36 0.76 -3.59 0.89
N PHE A 37 -0.16 -2.99 0.14
CA PHE A 37 -0.68 -1.64 0.36
C PHE A 37 0.42 -0.58 0.63
N ASP A 38 1.63 -0.83 0.10
CA ASP A 38 2.77 0.08 0.24
C ASP A 38 2.80 1.06 -0.93
N LEU A 39 3.00 2.34 -0.62
CA LEU A 39 3.08 3.44 -1.60
C LEU A 39 4.25 3.31 -2.59
N ARG A 40 5.23 2.48 -2.29
CA ARG A 40 6.42 2.25 -3.15
C ARG A 40 6.25 1.07 -4.10
N HIS A 41 5.27 0.20 -3.86
CA HIS A 41 5.10 -1.03 -4.62
C HIS A 41 4.23 -0.82 -5.85
N LYS A 42 4.77 -1.19 -7.02
CA LYS A 42 4.11 -1.15 -8.34
C LYS A 42 3.37 -2.45 -8.70
N ILE A 43 3.08 -3.30 -7.72
CA ILE A 43 2.31 -4.53 -7.90
C ILE A 43 0.81 -4.23 -7.79
N PRO A 44 -0.09 -5.14 -8.21
CA PRO A 44 -1.54 -4.87 -8.25
C PRO A 44 -2.15 -4.37 -6.93
N PHE A 45 -1.67 -4.88 -5.79
CA PHE A 45 -2.09 -4.42 -4.46
C PHE A 45 -1.07 -3.47 -3.80
N GLY A 46 -0.25 -2.81 -4.58
CA GLY A 46 0.57 -1.68 -4.13
C GLY A 46 -0.17 -0.36 -4.38
N LEU A 47 0.18 0.67 -3.62
CA LEU A 47 -0.47 1.98 -3.71
C LEU A 47 0.36 3.00 -4.51
N TYR A 48 1.37 2.55 -5.27
CA TYR A 48 2.24 3.44 -6.04
C TYR A 48 1.46 4.34 -7.00
N VAL A 49 0.49 3.76 -7.73
CA VAL A 49 -0.31 4.54 -8.70
C VAL A 49 -1.16 5.58 -7.97
N LEU A 50 -1.79 5.20 -6.86
CA LEU A 50 -2.54 6.13 -6.03
C LEU A 50 -1.65 7.28 -5.54
N ASP A 51 -0.46 6.98 -5.05
CA ASP A 51 0.50 7.98 -4.57
C ASP A 51 0.91 8.99 -5.66
N GLN A 52 1.07 8.53 -6.89
CA GLN A 52 1.45 9.39 -8.01
C GLN A 52 0.28 10.22 -8.57
N GLU A 53 -0.93 9.68 -8.54
CA GLU A 53 -2.10 10.32 -9.10
C GLU A 53 -2.88 11.20 -8.09
N ALA A 54 -2.78 10.90 -6.80
CA ALA A 54 -3.49 11.67 -5.76
C ALA A 54 -3.21 13.18 -5.82
N PRO A 55 -1.97 13.68 -6.02
CA PRO A 55 -1.73 15.12 -6.15
C PRO A 55 -2.40 15.76 -7.38
N LYS A 56 -2.59 14.98 -8.45
CA LYS A 56 -3.27 15.45 -9.66
C LYS A 56 -4.79 15.48 -9.49
N LEU A 57 -5.34 14.50 -8.79
CA LEU A 57 -6.76 14.40 -8.49
C LEU A 57 -7.20 15.45 -7.46
N LEU A 58 -6.34 15.71 -6.46
CA LEU A 58 -6.60 16.60 -5.34
C LEU A 58 -5.83 17.93 -5.48
N LYS A 59 -5.86 18.53 -6.67
CA LYS A 59 -5.03 19.69 -7.07
C LYS A 59 -5.02 20.87 -6.09
N ASN A 60 -6.10 21.09 -5.36
CA ASN A 60 -6.24 22.25 -4.45
C ASN A 60 -6.09 21.85 -2.98
N HIS A 61 -5.64 20.62 -2.69
CA HIS A 61 -5.50 20.12 -1.33
C HIS A 61 -4.07 19.73 -1.04
N LYS A 62 -3.61 20.03 0.17
CA LYS A 62 -2.30 19.61 0.65
C LYS A 62 -2.40 18.15 1.10
N ILE A 63 -1.57 17.29 0.54
CA ILE A 63 -1.48 15.88 0.92
C ILE A 63 -0.31 15.70 1.87
N ASN A 64 -0.60 15.22 3.07
CA ASN A 64 0.40 14.86 4.07
C ASN A 64 0.43 13.33 4.23
N LYS A 65 1.62 12.72 4.13
CA LYS A 65 1.79 11.29 4.42
C LYS A 65 2.03 11.12 5.91
N VAL A 66 1.14 10.43 6.58
CA VAL A 66 1.20 10.21 8.03
C VAL A 66 1.78 8.82 8.30
N SER A 67 2.83 8.76 9.12
CA SER A 67 3.48 7.52 9.58
C SER A 67 3.28 7.27 11.08
N LYS A 68 2.48 8.08 11.74
CA LYS A 68 2.13 8.01 13.15
C LYS A 68 0.75 7.40 13.35
N THR A 69 0.42 7.01 14.56
CA THR A 69 -0.95 6.62 14.92
C THR A 69 -1.91 7.83 14.80
N THR A 70 -3.19 7.58 14.69
CA THR A 70 -4.21 8.65 14.63
C THR A 70 -4.14 9.55 15.87
N TYR A 71 -3.94 8.97 17.04
CA TYR A 71 -3.78 9.72 18.28
C TYR A 71 -2.54 10.63 18.23
N GLU A 72 -1.37 10.08 17.92
CA GLU A 72 -0.11 10.86 17.87
C GLU A 72 -0.11 11.96 16.81
N TYR A 73 -0.94 11.82 15.78
CA TYR A 73 -1.04 12.80 14.73
C TYR A 73 -2.05 13.91 15.07
N PHE A 74 -3.23 13.58 15.57
CA PHE A 74 -4.30 14.56 15.76
C PHE A 74 -4.29 15.22 17.14
N GLU A 75 -3.92 14.54 18.21
CA GLU A 75 -3.90 15.12 19.55
C GLU A 75 -3.12 16.42 19.64
N PRO A 76 -1.91 16.58 19.08
CA PRO A 76 -1.20 17.85 19.09
C PRO A 76 -1.88 18.96 18.27
N HIS A 77 -2.84 18.63 17.41
CA HIS A 77 -3.58 19.59 16.61
C HIS A 77 -4.96 19.94 17.22
N TYR A 78 -5.30 19.32 18.30
CA TYR A 78 -6.52 19.64 19.04
C TYR A 78 -6.31 20.90 19.88
N VAL A 79 -7.24 21.86 19.75
CA VAL A 79 -7.18 23.14 20.47
C VAL A 79 -8.06 23.05 21.70
N TYR A 80 -7.43 22.94 22.86
CA TYR A 80 -8.11 22.96 24.16
C TYR A 80 -8.42 24.42 24.55
N ASP A 81 -9.49 24.98 23.99
CA ASP A 81 -9.97 26.30 24.39
C ASP A 81 -11.37 26.17 25.03
N THR A 82 -11.63 26.96 26.05
CA THR A 82 -12.92 26.98 26.75
C THR A 82 -14.06 27.51 25.87
N LEU A 83 -13.76 28.18 24.77
CA LEU A 83 -14.72 28.77 23.87
C LEU A 83 -14.83 28.08 22.51
N VAL A 84 -13.80 27.36 22.09
CA VAL A 84 -13.74 26.69 20.77
C VAL A 84 -13.04 25.35 20.93
N ASP A 85 -13.82 24.31 20.94
CA ASP A 85 -13.37 22.93 21.00
C ASP A 85 -13.23 22.42 19.57
N ASN A 86 -12.03 22.47 18.97
CA ASN A 86 -11.84 22.15 17.57
C ASN A 86 -10.39 21.75 17.25
N TYR A 87 -10.18 21.18 16.05
CA TYR A 87 -8.84 20.92 15.53
C TYR A 87 -8.30 22.14 14.77
N SER A 88 -6.99 22.38 14.91
CA SER A 88 -6.26 23.36 14.11
C SER A 88 -6.05 22.92 12.66
N VAL A 89 -6.36 21.67 12.36
CA VAL A 89 -6.28 21.07 11.01
C VAL A 89 -7.67 20.59 10.58
N ASN A 90 -8.02 20.87 9.34
CA ASN A 90 -9.28 20.43 8.73
C ASN A 90 -8.97 19.60 7.47
N GLY A 91 -9.75 18.56 7.26
CA GLY A 91 -9.59 17.74 6.06
C GLY A 91 -10.10 16.33 6.17
N SER A 92 -9.48 15.45 5.40
CA SER A 92 -9.86 14.04 5.36
C SER A 92 -8.62 13.17 5.62
N ILE A 93 -8.77 12.17 6.49
CA ILE A 93 -7.79 11.11 6.61
C ILE A 93 -8.17 9.96 5.68
N MET A 94 -7.18 9.40 4.96
CA MET A 94 -7.37 8.21 4.12
C MET A 94 -6.46 7.09 4.60
N VAL A 95 -7.04 5.94 4.89
CA VAL A 95 -6.33 4.72 5.30
C VAL A 95 -6.70 3.61 4.33
N ILE A 96 -5.69 2.97 3.75
CA ILE A 96 -5.86 1.80 2.88
C ILE A 96 -4.89 0.73 3.35
N SER A 97 -5.42 -0.40 3.85
CA SER A 97 -4.62 -1.48 4.43
C SER A 97 -5.34 -2.81 4.34
N ASP A 98 -4.62 -3.90 4.56
CA ASP A 98 -5.25 -5.22 4.70
C ASP A 98 -6.05 -5.30 6.01
N THR A 99 -5.41 -4.94 7.11
CA THR A 99 -6.04 -4.88 8.44
C THR A 99 -5.91 -3.47 8.99
N TYR A 100 -7.02 -2.91 9.46
CA TYR A 100 -7.01 -1.63 10.17
C TYR A 100 -7.14 -1.89 11.67
N SER A 101 -5.99 -1.91 12.34
CA SER A 101 -5.93 -2.10 13.79
C SER A 101 -5.66 -0.77 14.48
N LEU A 102 -6.57 -0.36 15.35
CA LEU A 102 -6.43 0.82 16.18
C LEU A 102 -6.49 0.42 17.66
N ASP A 103 -5.68 1.09 18.45
CA ASP A 103 -5.86 1.09 19.89
C ASP A 103 -7.04 1.98 20.32
N ASN A 104 -7.45 1.89 21.57
CA ASN A 104 -8.60 2.64 22.09
C ASN A 104 -8.39 4.16 22.01
N ALA A 105 -7.17 4.65 22.21
CA ALA A 105 -6.85 6.07 22.14
C ALA A 105 -6.98 6.59 20.71
N SER A 106 -6.34 5.91 19.76
CA SER A 106 -6.42 6.24 18.33
C SER A 106 -7.84 6.14 17.77
N SER A 107 -8.62 5.19 18.23
CA SER A 107 -10.02 5.05 17.83
C SER A 107 -10.86 6.23 18.29
N LYS A 108 -10.76 6.59 19.58
CA LYS A 108 -11.48 7.75 20.15
C LYS A 108 -11.08 9.03 19.41
N GLU A 109 -9.80 9.24 19.20
CA GLU A 109 -9.28 10.42 18.51
C GLU A 109 -9.80 10.53 17.08
N LEU A 110 -9.89 9.41 16.36
CA LEU A 110 -10.45 9.38 15.02
C LEU A 110 -11.94 9.79 15.01
N PHE A 111 -12.73 9.25 15.95
CA PHE A 111 -14.14 9.65 16.08
C PHE A 111 -14.29 11.11 16.47
N TYR A 112 -13.45 11.62 17.37
CA TYR A 112 -13.42 13.01 17.75
C TYR A 112 -13.11 13.91 16.54
N PHE A 113 -12.09 13.58 15.77
CA PHE A 113 -11.73 14.29 14.55
C PHE A 113 -12.89 14.38 13.56
N VAL A 114 -13.59 13.27 13.33
CA VAL A 114 -14.76 13.24 12.44
C VAL A 114 -15.93 14.02 13.02
N ALA A 115 -16.19 13.92 14.32
CA ALA A 115 -17.26 14.65 14.99
C ALA A 115 -17.10 16.18 14.91
N HIS A 116 -15.87 16.67 14.74
CA HIS A 116 -15.54 18.09 14.57
C HIS A 116 -15.52 18.54 13.09
N GLY A 117 -16.31 17.89 12.23
CA GLY A 117 -16.54 18.32 10.85
C GLY A 117 -15.49 17.87 9.84
N ASN A 118 -14.62 16.96 10.23
CA ASN A 118 -13.64 16.34 9.35
C ASN A 118 -14.14 15.01 8.78
N SER A 119 -13.37 14.35 7.91
CA SER A 119 -13.77 13.11 7.27
C SER A 119 -12.71 12.04 7.42
N ALA A 120 -13.15 10.78 7.48
CA ALA A 120 -12.26 9.63 7.42
C ALA A 120 -12.72 8.67 6.33
N PHE A 121 -11.80 8.28 5.44
CA PHE A 121 -12.00 7.21 4.46
C PHE A 121 -11.10 6.05 4.83
N ILE A 122 -11.71 4.91 5.16
CA ILE A 122 -10.99 3.72 5.59
C ILE A 122 -11.38 2.56 4.68
N SER A 123 -10.39 2.01 4.00
CA SER A 123 -10.52 0.80 3.18
C SER A 123 -9.63 -0.28 3.74
N ALA A 124 -10.23 -1.26 4.40
CA ALA A 124 -9.55 -2.41 4.98
C ALA A 124 -10.41 -3.66 4.83
N LYS A 125 -9.79 -4.82 4.88
CA LYS A 125 -10.49 -6.10 4.88
C LYS A 125 -11.06 -6.42 6.28
N ASP A 126 -10.26 -6.13 7.31
CA ASP A 126 -10.64 -6.37 8.71
C ASP A 126 -10.64 -5.06 9.49
N PHE A 127 -11.70 -4.85 10.29
CA PHE A 127 -11.90 -3.67 11.11
C PHE A 127 -11.89 -4.01 12.59
N PRO A 128 -11.46 -3.08 13.48
CA PRO A 128 -11.63 -3.22 14.92
C PRO A 128 -13.11 -3.32 15.30
N ALA A 129 -13.42 -4.06 16.38
CA ALA A 129 -14.78 -4.24 16.85
C ALA A 129 -15.54 -2.95 17.20
N ILE A 130 -14.82 -1.85 17.40
CA ILE A 130 -15.40 -0.52 17.68
C ILE A 130 -16.19 0.07 16.48
N PHE A 131 -16.00 -0.49 15.29
CA PHE A 131 -16.73 -0.09 14.06
C PHE A 131 -17.91 -1.01 13.73
N ASN A 132 -18.17 -2.05 14.55
CA ASN A 132 -19.26 -3.04 14.37
C ASN A 132 -20.46 -2.76 15.29
#